data_3935c1259b6624c6b94dc39a1a0e6849
#
_entry.id   3935c1259b6624c6b94dc39a1a0e6849
#
_cell.length_a   1.000
_cell.length_b   1.000
_cell.length_c   1.000
_cell.angle_alpha   90.00
_cell.angle_beta   90.00
_cell.angle_gamma   90.00
#
_symmetry.space_group_name_H-M   'P 1'
#
loop_
_entity.id
_entity.type
_entity.pdbx_description
1 polymer ?
#
loop_
_entity_poly.entity_id
_entity_poly.type
_entity_poly.pdbx_seq_one_letter_code
_entity_poly.pdbx_strand_id
1 'polypeptide(L)'
;LTKRDGEQIIGADLISLVEKTRRARGLIAALGRKAPEKIVEQMAIHGLFDAETLNNRACLKGELEKLAVRLDSFEAEYDKGWKAELNENDEIVFHRTLRGVKEQHVIGGGILDSAEAKALNDMRSFLCENFGEMSVLTSKIGVEKKISGPSVLVDAVMGAGKKGIAIQRYKGLGEMNPA
;
A
#
# COMPACT_ATOMS: atom_id res chain seq x y z
N LEU A 1 -10.93 -9.80 -7.08
CA LEU A 1 -9.62 -9.23 -7.34
C LEU A 1 -8.93 -10.05 -8.44
N THR A 2 -8.43 -9.40 -9.46
CA THR A 2 -7.67 -10.04 -10.55
C THR A 2 -6.22 -9.60 -10.45
N LYS A 3 -5.30 -10.56 -10.28
CA LYS A 3 -3.86 -10.33 -10.31
C LYS A 3 -3.37 -10.13 -11.75
N ARG A 4 -2.14 -9.65 -11.91
CA ARG A 4 -1.53 -9.39 -13.23
C ARG A 4 -1.39 -10.64 -14.08
N ASP A 5 -1.15 -11.81 -13.47
CA ASP A 5 -1.07 -13.12 -14.13
C ASP A 5 -2.44 -13.69 -14.56
N GLY A 6 -3.54 -12.99 -14.25
CA GLY A 6 -4.91 -13.39 -14.55
C GLY A 6 -5.57 -14.22 -13.44
N GLU A 7 -4.88 -14.53 -12.35
CA GLU A 7 -5.48 -15.20 -11.20
C GLU A 7 -6.60 -14.36 -10.60
N GLN A 8 -7.76 -14.98 -10.36
CA GLN A 8 -8.92 -14.33 -9.77
C GLN A 8 -9.14 -14.81 -8.34
N ILE A 9 -9.17 -13.87 -7.40
CA ILE A 9 -9.49 -14.09 -5.99
C ILE A 9 -10.91 -13.58 -5.73
N ILE A 10 -11.82 -14.49 -5.36
CA ILE A 10 -13.25 -14.23 -5.18
C ILE A 10 -13.78 -14.88 -3.90
N GLY A 11 -14.95 -14.46 -3.47
CA GLY A 11 -15.69 -15.10 -2.37
C GLY A 11 -14.90 -15.13 -1.05
N ALA A 12 -14.85 -16.30 -0.42
CA ALA A 12 -14.20 -16.51 0.88
C ALA A 12 -12.69 -16.20 0.86
N ASP A 13 -12.01 -16.48 -0.24
CA ASP A 13 -10.58 -16.21 -0.39
C ASP A 13 -10.31 -14.71 -0.40
N LEU A 14 -11.18 -13.93 -1.04
CA LEU A 14 -11.09 -12.47 -1.01
C LEU A 14 -11.35 -11.92 0.40
N ILE A 15 -12.29 -12.48 1.14
CA ILE A 15 -12.56 -12.10 2.54
C ILE A 15 -11.33 -12.38 3.40
N SER A 16 -10.75 -13.56 3.31
CA SER A 16 -9.54 -13.94 4.04
C SER A 16 -8.36 -13.04 3.70
N LEU A 17 -8.18 -12.72 2.41
CA LEU A 17 -7.17 -11.77 1.95
C LEU A 17 -7.36 -10.39 2.59
N VAL A 18 -8.59 -9.87 2.58
CA VAL A 18 -8.92 -8.56 3.15
C VAL A 18 -8.69 -8.51 4.65
N GLU A 19 -9.01 -9.57 5.38
CA GLU A 19 -8.77 -9.65 6.83
C GLU A 19 -7.29 -9.56 7.18
N LYS A 20 -6.44 -10.35 6.49
CA LYS A 20 -4.97 -10.25 6.65
C LYS A 20 -4.45 -8.87 6.24
N THR A 21 -4.98 -8.32 5.18
CA THR A 21 -4.61 -6.99 4.66
C THR A 21 -4.96 -5.87 5.64
N ARG A 22 -6.08 -5.98 6.38
CA ARG A 22 -6.45 -5.02 7.43
C ARG A 22 -5.40 -4.93 8.54
N ARG A 23 -4.79 -6.05 8.91
CA ARG A 23 -3.69 -6.06 9.88
C ARG A 23 -2.48 -5.29 9.35
N ALA A 24 -2.07 -5.56 8.12
CA ALA A 24 -0.96 -4.83 7.48
C ALA A 24 -1.25 -3.33 7.40
N ARG A 25 -2.47 -2.94 6.99
CA ARG A 25 -2.90 -1.54 6.96
C ARG A 25 -2.81 -0.86 8.33
N GLY A 26 -3.21 -1.54 9.39
CA GLY A 26 -3.11 -1.02 10.76
C GLY A 26 -1.66 -0.71 11.17
N LEU A 27 -0.72 -1.60 10.82
CA LEU A 27 0.71 -1.41 11.06
C LEU A 27 1.29 -0.26 10.22
N ILE A 28 0.90 -0.17 8.95
CA ILE A 28 1.29 0.93 8.06
C ILE A 28 0.78 2.27 8.59
N ALA A 29 -0.47 2.34 9.02
CA ALA A 29 -1.05 3.56 9.60
C ALA A 29 -0.37 3.98 10.91
N ALA A 30 0.06 3.02 11.72
CA ALA A 30 0.83 3.32 12.94
C ALA A 30 2.18 3.96 12.62
N LEU A 31 2.90 3.46 11.61
CA LEU A 31 4.14 4.07 11.12
C LEU A 31 3.89 5.36 10.32
N GLY A 32 2.72 5.54 9.76
CA GLY A 32 2.29 6.73 9.03
C GLY A 32 2.32 8.02 9.84
N ARG A 33 2.43 7.90 11.16
CA ARG A 33 2.66 9.04 12.05
C ARG A 33 4.08 9.60 11.99
N LYS A 34 5.04 8.81 11.51
CA LYS A 34 6.46 9.15 11.43
C LYS A 34 6.96 9.34 10.01
N ALA A 35 6.30 8.74 9.04
CA ALA A 35 6.64 8.81 7.62
C ALA A 35 5.39 8.64 6.75
N PRO A 36 5.37 9.10 5.49
CA PRO A 36 4.23 8.93 4.60
C PRO A 36 3.81 7.47 4.46
N GLU A 37 2.54 7.17 4.71
CA GLU A 37 2.00 5.81 4.64
C GLU A 37 2.29 5.13 3.30
N LYS A 38 2.25 5.87 2.20
CA LYS A 38 2.55 5.39 0.86
C LYS A 38 3.98 4.84 0.75
N ILE A 39 4.97 5.54 1.34
CA ILE A 39 6.37 5.10 1.36
C ILE A 39 6.50 3.85 2.24
N VAL A 40 5.96 3.88 3.45
CA VAL A 40 5.99 2.75 4.40
C VAL A 40 5.35 1.50 3.79
N GLU A 41 4.21 1.64 3.14
CA GLU A 41 3.50 0.55 2.47
C GLU A 41 4.34 -0.09 1.38
N GLN A 42 4.94 0.71 0.50
CA GLN A 42 5.77 0.19 -0.57
C GLN A 42 7.08 -0.42 -0.04
N MET A 43 7.67 0.13 1.02
CA MET A 43 8.82 -0.47 1.70
C MET A 43 8.47 -1.86 2.26
N ALA A 44 7.31 -2.01 2.88
CA ALA A 44 6.84 -3.29 3.42
C ALA A 44 6.62 -4.34 2.32
N ILE A 45 6.01 -3.96 1.21
CA ILE A 45 5.76 -4.84 0.05
C ILE A 45 7.09 -5.33 -0.55
N HIS A 46 8.08 -4.46 -0.64
CA HIS A 46 9.39 -4.77 -1.25
C HIS A 46 10.42 -5.33 -0.25
N GLY A 47 10.04 -5.58 1.00
CA GLY A 47 10.89 -6.22 1.99
C GLY A 47 12.02 -5.33 2.51
N LEU A 48 11.85 -4.03 2.50
CA LEU A 48 12.84 -3.05 2.99
C LEU A 48 12.87 -2.89 4.52
N PHE A 49 12.11 -3.69 5.25
CA PHE A 49 12.23 -3.83 6.71
C PHE A 49 13.01 -5.08 7.12
N ASP A 50 13.55 -5.82 6.17
CA ASP A 50 14.35 -7.00 6.40
C ASP A 50 15.80 -6.64 6.74
N ALA A 51 16.31 -7.17 7.87
CA ALA A 51 17.65 -6.85 8.35
C ALA A 51 18.77 -7.27 7.38
N GLU A 52 18.61 -8.39 6.68
CA GLU A 52 19.60 -8.84 5.69
C GLU A 52 19.65 -7.87 4.50
N THR A 53 18.50 -7.41 4.04
CA THR A 53 18.41 -6.41 2.96
C THR A 53 19.01 -5.08 3.40
N LEU A 54 18.70 -4.61 4.60
CA LEU A 54 19.22 -3.35 5.15
C LEU A 54 20.75 -3.37 5.36
N ASN A 55 21.30 -4.51 5.75
CA ASN A 55 22.74 -4.67 5.95
C ASN A 55 23.54 -4.88 4.65
N ASN A 56 22.88 -5.23 3.57
CA ASN A 56 23.51 -5.38 2.26
C ASN A 56 23.33 -4.11 1.41
N ARG A 57 24.30 -3.21 1.51
CA ARG A 57 24.24 -1.88 0.85
C ARG A 57 24.02 -1.94 -0.66
N ALA A 58 24.58 -2.92 -1.35
CA ALA A 58 24.43 -3.08 -2.79
C ALA A 58 23.00 -3.55 -3.15
N CYS A 59 22.50 -4.52 -2.40
CA CYS A 59 21.13 -5.00 -2.54
C CYS A 59 20.13 -3.88 -2.22
N LEU A 60 20.30 -3.20 -1.10
CA LEU A 60 19.45 -2.10 -0.66
C LEU A 60 19.38 -0.98 -1.71
N LYS A 61 20.50 -0.58 -2.29
CA LYS A 61 20.53 0.45 -3.34
C LYS A 61 19.67 0.04 -4.55
N GLY A 62 19.80 -1.21 -5.01
CA GLY A 62 18.99 -1.73 -6.12
C GLY A 62 17.49 -1.77 -5.80
N GLU A 63 17.13 -2.15 -4.58
CA GLU A 63 15.73 -2.15 -4.15
C GLU A 63 15.16 -0.73 -3.99
N LEU A 64 15.96 0.23 -3.53
CA LEU A 64 15.56 1.63 -3.44
C LEU A 64 15.30 2.24 -4.82
N GLU A 65 16.11 1.92 -5.83
CA GLU A 65 15.90 2.37 -7.21
C GLU A 65 14.58 1.81 -7.77
N LYS A 66 14.32 0.53 -7.58
CA LYS A 66 13.04 -0.11 -7.98
C LYS A 66 11.85 0.53 -7.29
N LEU A 67 11.99 0.83 -6.00
CA LEU A 67 10.94 1.45 -5.21
C LEU A 67 10.63 2.86 -5.68
N ALA A 68 11.62 3.66 -6.01
CA ALA A 68 11.44 4.99 -6.57
C ALA A 68 10.65 4.96 -7.89
N VAL A 69 11.00 4.05 -8.79
CA VAL A 69 10.25 3.81 -10.04
C VAL A 69 8.80 3.41 -9.76
N ARG A 70 8.59 2.54 -8.77
CA ARG A 70 7.24 2.11 -8.39
C ARG A 70 6.41 3.24 -7.79
N LEU A 71 6.99 4.08 -6.95
CA LEU A 71 6.32 5.27 -6.42
C LEU A 71 5.90 6.21 -7.55
N ASP A 72 6.76 6.43 -8.52
CA ASP A 72 6.45 7.23 -9.71
C ASP A 72 5.30 6.64 -10.54
N SER A 73 5.14 5.31 -10.57
CA SER A 73 4.07 4.66 -11.32
C SER A 73 2.66 4.99 -10.80
N PHE A 74 2.54 5.49 -9.59
CA PHE A 74 1.28 5.92 -8.97
C PHE A 74 1.00 7.40 -9.11
N GLU A 75 1.99 8.17 -9.59
CA GLU A 75 1.89 9.61 -9.73
C GLU A 75 1.46 10.02 -11.13
N ALA A 76 0.85 11.20 -11.22
CA ALA A 76 0.64 11.85 -12.51
C ALA A 76 2.00 12.23 -13.12
N GLU A 77 2.06 12.35 -14.44
CA GLU A 77 3.34 12.57 -15.17
C GLU A 77 4.16 13.75 -14.64
N TYR A 78 3.47 14.83 -14.28
CA TYR A 78 4.08 16.06 -13.75
C TYR A 78 4.41 16.01 -12.24
N ASP A 79 3.99 14.97 -11.53
CA ASP A 79 4.24 14.78 -10.10
C ASP A 79 5.30 13.69 -9.85
N LYS A 80 5.82 13.07 -10.90
CA LYS A 80 6.92 12.08 -10.84
C LYS A 80 8.24 12.72 -10.46
N GLY A 81 9.21 11.90 -10.14
CA GLY A 81 10.58 12.31 -9.83
C GLY A 81 11.08 11.81 -8.47
N TRP A 82 10.46 10.75 -7.95
CA TRP A 82 10.91 10.10 -6.73
C TRP A 82 12.33 9.55 -6.90
N LYS A 83 13.16 9.82 -5.90
CA LYS A 83 14.48 9.23 -5.71
C LYS A 83 14.57 8.67 -4.30
N ALA A 84 15.28 7.57 -4.17
CA ALA A 84 15.52 6.93 -2.88
C ALA A 84 17.02 6.58 -2.79
N GLU A 85 17.67 7.05 -1.74
CA GLU A 85 19.10 6.90 -1.53
C GLU A 85 19.44 6.80 -0.04
N LEU A 86 20.68 6.42 0.25
CA LEU A 86 21.22 6.46 1.61
C LEU A 86 21.95 7.77 1.83
N ASN A 87 21.71 8.39 2.98
CA ASN A 87 22.46 9.57 3.42
C ASN A 87 23.80 9.14 4.10
N GLU A 88 24.54 10.12 4.59
CA GLU A 88 25.81 9.91 5.29
C GLU A 88 25.68 9.11 6.60
N ASN A 89 24.49 9.08 7.19
CA ASN A 89 24.16 8.35 8.40
C ASN A 89 23.57 6.96 8.13
N ASP A 90 23.64 6.47 6.88
CA ASP A 90 23.01 5.22 6.44
C ASP A 90 21.49 5.16 6.63
N GLU A 91 20.83 6.31 6.70
CA GLU A 91 19.38 6.40 6.72
C GLU A 91 18.82 6.46 5.30
N ILE A 92 17.67 5.86 5.07
CA ILE A 92 16.99 5.88 3.77
C ILE A 92 16.30 7.23 3.59
N VAL A 93 16.60 7.91 2.50
CA VAL A 93 16.01 9.21 2.17
C VAL A 93 15.22 9.07 0.87
N PHE A 94 13.93 9.33 0.96
CA PHE A 94 13.06 9.51 -0.20
C PHE A 94 12.88 10.99 -0.46
N HIS A 95 13.11 11.42 -1.70
CA HIS A 95 12.91 12.81 -2.06
C HIS A 95 12.43 12.98 -3.49
N ARG A 96 11.77 14.08 -3.75
CA ARG A 96 11.39 14.58 -5.09
C ARG A 96 11.26 16.08 -5.08
N THR A 97 11.20 16.67 -6.27
CA THR A 97 10.82 18.08 -6.43
C THR A 97 9.41 18.14 -7.02
N LEU A 98 8.46 18.63 -6.26
CA LEU A 98 7.08 18.76 -6.66
C LEU A 98 6.75 20.24 -6.88
N ARG A 99 6.48 20.63 -8.12
CA ARG A 99 6.13 22.02 -8.48
C ARG A 99 7.14 23.06 -7.95
N GLY A 100 8.43 22.73 -8.02
CA GLY A 100 9.52 23.60 -7.54
C GLY A 100 9.80 23.51 -6.04
N VAL A 101 9.01 22.74 -5.28
CA VAL A 101 9.22 22.52 -3.83
C VAL A 101 9.89 21.15 -3.62
N LYS A 102 11.00 21.14 -2.88
CA LYS A 102 11.69 19.91 -2.49
C LYS A 102 10.91 19.23 -1.36
N GLU A 103 10.41 18.04 -1.63
CA GLU A 103 9.83 17.13 -0.65
C GLU A 103 10.88 16.08 -0.26
N GLN A 104 11.07 15.86 1.03
CA GLN A 104 12.07 14.91 1.54
C GLN A 104 11.55 14.21 2.79
N HIS A 105 11.75 12.89 2.85
CA HIS A 105 11.38 12.04 3.98
C HIS A 105 12.56 11.14 4.34
N VAL A 106 12.96 11.16 5.62
CA VAL A 106 14.06 10.35 6.16
C VAL A 106 13.49 9.19 6.96
N ILE A 107 13.90 7.99 6.58
CA ILE A 107 13.52 6.75 7.26
C ILE A 107 14.75 6.23 8.01
N GLY A 108 14.80 6.54 9.29
CA GLY A 108 15.91 6.15 10.17
C GLY A 108 15.54 4.99 11.11
N GLY A 109 16.46 4.67 12.03
CA GLY A 109 16.34 3.58 12.99
C GLY A 109 15.06 3.60 13.82
N GLY A 110 14.54 4.78 14.17
CA GLY A 110 13.28 4.91 14.90
C GLY A 110 12.03 4.37 14.19
N ILE A 111 12.12 4.16 12.87
CA ILE A 111 11.10 3.51 12.05
C ILE A 111 11.52 2.07 11.77
N LEU A 112 12.75 1.86 11.28
CA LEU A 112 13.25 0.55 10.85
C LEU A 112 13.31 -0.48 11.97
N ASP A 113 13.64 -0.06 13.21
CA ASP A 113 13.77 -0.92 14.39
C ASP A 113 12.46 -1.07 15.18
N SER A 114 11.40 -0.42 14.74
CA SER A 114 10.10 -0.43 15.43
C SER A 114 9.45 -1.82 15.42
N ALA A 115 8.60 -2.08 16.42
CA ALA A 115 7.83 -3.31 16.49
C ALA A 115 6.90 -3.47 15.28
N GLU A 116 6.34 -2.36 14.79
CA GLU A 116 5.47 -2.32 13.62
C GLU A 116 6.23 -2.69 12.34
N ALA A 117 7.47 -2.20 12.17
CA ALA A 117 8.31 -2.55 11.02
C ALA A 117 8.67 -4.05 11.03
N LYS A 118 9.00 -4.60 12.19
CA LYS A 118 9.26 -6.04 12.36
C LYS A 118 8.02 -6.87 12.05
N ALA A 119 6.85 -6.46 12.54
CA ALA A 119 5.59 -7.14 12.26
C ALA A 119 5.22 -7.09 10.76
N LEU A 120 5.51 -5.98 10.07
CA LEU A 120 5.35 -5.88 8.61
C LEU A 120 6.35 -6.78 7.88
N ASN A 121 7.58 -6.89 8.36
CA ASN A 121 8.56 -7.81 7.79
C ASN A 121 8.14 -9.27 7.92
N ASP A 122 7.51 -9.65 9.04
CA ASP A 122 6.93 -11.00 9.22
C ASP A 122 5.83 -11.29 8.19
N MET A 123 5.16 -10.26 7.67
CA MET A 123 4.16 -10.34 6.61
C MET A 123 4.74 -10.17 5.19
N ARG A 124 6.06 -10.08 5.03
CA ARG A 124 6.73 -9.77 3.76
C ARG A 124 6.31 -10.68 2.62
N SER A 125 6.32 -12.00 2.83
CA SER A 125 5.94 -12.97 1.80
C SER A 125 4.51 -12.75 1.35
N PHE A 126 3.58 -12.58 2.27
CA PHE A 126 2.18 -12.28 2.00
C PHE A 126 2.01 -10.97 1.22
N LEU A 127 2.72 -9.91 1.64
CA LEU A 127 2.64 -8.60 0.99
C LEU A 127 3.23 -8.61 -0.42
N CYS A 128 4.38 -9.23 -0.61
CA CYS A 128 5.03 -9.34 -1.91
C CYS A 128 4.19 -10.17 -2.88
N GLU A 129 3.66 -11.31 -2.46
CA GLU A 129 2.85 -12.21 -3.28
C GLU A 129 1.55 -11.55 -3.76
N ASN A 130 0.89 -10.78 -2.90
CA ASN A 130 -0.42 -10.22 -3.21
C ASN A 130 -0.38 -8.78 -3.74
N PHE A 131 0.68 -8.02 -3.44
CA PHE A 131 0.78 -6.59 -3.78
C PHE A 131 2.10 -6.22 -4.47
N GLY A 132 3.00 -7.16 -4.68
CA GLY A 132 4.26 -6.93 -5.40
C GLY A 132 4.04 -6.41 -6.82
N GLU A 133 2.96 -6.83 -7.45
CA GLU A 133 2.47 -6.32 -8.73
C GLU A 133 1.10 -5.65 -8.58
N MET A 134 0.77 -4.81 -9.55
CA MET A 134 -0.55 -4.16 -9.59
C MET A 134 -1.64 -5.19 -9.90
N SER A 135 -2.72 -5.15 -9.15
CA SER A 135 -3.93 -5.92 -9.40
C SER A 135 -5.14 -5.02 -9.66
N VAL A 136 -6.24 -5.60 -10.09
CA VAL A 136 -7.49 -4.88 -10.39
C VAL A 136 -8.63 -5.48 -9.57
N LEU A 137 -9.29 -4.63 -8.79
CA LEU A 137 -10.53 -4.99 -8.10
C LEU A 137 -11.71 -4.57 -8.97
N THR A 138 -12.47 -5.57 -9.43
CA THR A 138 -13.68 -5.33 -10.24
C THR A 138 -14.92 -5.51 -9.36
N SER A 139 -15.78 -4.51 -9.32
CA SER A 139 -17.07 -4.59 -8.61
C SER A 139 -18.11 -5.39 -9.43
N LYS A 140 -19.21 -5.80 -8.78
CA LYS A 140 -20.32 -6.49 -9.46
C LYS A 140 -20.96 -5.64 -10.58
N ILE A 141 -20.83 -4.33 -10.52
CA ILE A 141 -21.35 -3.39 -11.54
C ILE A 141 -20.29 -3.03 -12.61
N GLY A 142 -19.17 -3.74 -12.65
CA GLY A 142 -18.11 -3.55 -13.64
C GLY A 142 -17.16 -2.39 -13.40
N VAL A 143 -17.24 -1.70 -12.26
CA VAL A 143 -16.28 -0.64 -11.91
C VAL A 143 -14.96 -1.27 -11.50
N GLU A 144 -13.90 -0.87 -12.16
CA GLU A 144 -12.54 -1.34 -11.91
C GLU A 144 -11.74 -0.33 -11.08
N LYS A 145 -10.96 -0.85 -10.13
CA LYS A 145 -10.03 -0.05 -9.32
C LYS A 145 -8.68 -0.74 -9.29
N LYS A 146 -7.63 0.00 -9.66
CA LYS A 146 -6.24 -0.48 -9.54
C LYS A 146 -5.85 -0.54 -8.07
N ILE A 147 -5.26 -1.66 -7.67
CA ILE A 147 -4.83 -1.94 -6.30
C ILE A 147 -3.30 -1.94 -6.27
N SER A 148 -2.74 -0.92 -5.66
CA SER A 148 -1.29 -0.73 -5.52
C SER A 148 -0.73 -1.27 -4.21
N GLY A 149 -1.60 -1.55 -3.23
CA GLY A 149 -1.18 -2.02 -1.92
C GLY A 149 -2.34 -2.27 -0.97
N PRO A 150 -2.04 -2.70 0.26
CA PRO A 150 -3.00 -3.02 1.30
C PRO A 150 -4.02 -1.91 1.58
N SER A 151 -3.56 -0.67 1.70
CA SER A 151 -4.43 0.47 2.04
C SER A 151 -5.51 0.69 1.00
N VAL A 152 -5.15 0.66 -0.27
CA VAL A 152 -6.09 0.85 -1.40
C VAL A 152 -7.12 -0.27 -1.45
N LEU A 153 -6.71 -1.53 -1.20
CA LEU A 153 -7.64 -2.67 -1.18
C LEU A 153 -8.66 -2.53 -0.07
N VAL A 154 -8.21 -2.28 1.15
CA VAL A 154 -9.11 -2.13 2.31
C VAL A 154 -10.08 -0.97 2.10
N ASP A 155 -9.60 0.18 1.65
CA ASP A 155 -10.44 1.34 1.38
C ASP A 155 -11.48 1.08 0.28
N ALA A 156 -11.10 0.35 -0.78
CA ALA A 156 -12.00 -0.02 -1.84
C ALA A 156 -13.14 -0.94 -1.36
N VAL A 157 -12.79 -1.96 -0.57
CA VAL A 157 -13.76 -2.91 -0.01
C VAL A 157 -14.67 -2.25 1.01
N MET A 158 -14.12 -1.44 1.91
CA MET A 158 -14.89 -0.70 2.92
C MET A 158 -15.81 0.33 2.27
N GLY A 159 -15.35 1.03 1.23
CA GLY A 159 -16.16 1.97 0.46
C GLY A 159 -17.33 1.29 -0.26
N ALA A 160 -17.10 0.13 -0.85
CA ALA A 160 -18.14 -0.66 -1.48
C ALA A 160 -19.19 -1.16 -0.47
N GLY A 161 -18.74 -1.62 0.71
CA GLY A 161 -19.63 -2.04 1.79
C GLY A 161 -20.51 -0.91 2.32
N LYS A 162 -19.96 0.27 2.52
CA LYS A 162 -20.73 1.45 2.94
C LYS A 162 -21.79 1.86 1.92
N LYS A 163 -21.47 1.84 0.63
CA LYS A 163 -22.45 2.10 -0.44
C LYS A 163 -23.55 1.06 -0.47
N GLY A 164 -23.23 -0.22 -0.28
CA GLY A 164 -24.20 -1.30 -0.18
C GLY A 164 -25.17 -1.12 0.98
N ILE A 165 -24.68 -0.75 2.16
CA ILE A 165 -25.50 -0.46 3.35
C ILE A 165 -26.41 0.76 3.11
N ALA A 166 -25.89 1.81 2.49
CA ALA A 166 -26.67 3.01 2.17
C ALA A 166 -27.82 2.69 1.20
N ILE A 167 -27.57 1.88 0.17
CA ILE A 167 -28.58 1.45 -0.81
C ILE A 167 -29.68 0.60 -0.13
N GLN A 168 -29.33 -0.32 0.76
CA GLN A 168 -30.28 -1.12 1.52
C GLN A 168 -31.16 -0.25 2.42
N ARG A 169 -30.56 0.73 3.10
CA ARG A 169 -31.29 1.66 3.97
C ARG A 169 -32.27 2.54 3.19
N TYR A 170 -31.90 2.96 1.99
CA TYR A 170 -32.74 3.75 1.11
C TYR A 170 -33.93 2.93 0.57
N LYS A 171 -33.73 1.68 0.20
CA LYS A 171 -34.80 0.75 -0.20
C LYS A 171 -35.79 0.49 0.94
N GLY A 172 -35.27 0.28 2.17
CA GLY A 172 -36.13 0.10 3.35
C GLY A 172 -37.01 1.31 3.65
N LEU A 173 -36.49 2.53 3.46
CA LEU A 173 -37.28 3.77 3.57
C LEU A 173 -38.35 3.90 2.47
N GLY A 174 -38.07 3.43 1.26
CA GLY A 174 -39.02 3.42 0.16
C GLY A 174 -40.17 2.41 0.37
N GLU A 175 -39.92 1.30 1.05
CA GLU A 175 -40.94 0.30 1.41
C GLU A 175 -41.83 0.74 2.57
N MET A 176 -41.39 1.68 3.39
CA MET A 176 -42.13 2.22 4.53
C MET A 176 -43.03 3.42 4.17
N ASN A 177 -43.13 3.81 2.93
CA ASN A 177 -43.97 4.90 2.46
C ASN A 177 -45.13 4.33 1.61
N PRO A 178 -46.18 3.82 2.19
CA PRO A 178 -47.41 3.54 1.43
C PRO A 178 -47.97 4.86 0.92
N ALA A 179 -48.22 4.89 -0.32
CA ALA A 179 -48.88 6.01 -0.98
C ALA A 179 -50.27 6.32 -0.36
#